data_33d9b3f3f78014e337cf3e98ace9f718
#
_entry.id   33d9b3f3f78014e337cf3e98ace9f718
#
_cell.length_a   1.000
_cell.length_b   1.000
_cell.length_c   1.000
_cell.angle_alpha   90.00
_cell.angle_beta   90.00
_cell.angle_gamma   90.00
#
_symmetry.space_group_name_H-M   'P 1'
#
loop_
_entity.id
_entity.type
_entity.pdbx_description
1 polymer ?
#
loop_
_entity_poly.entity_id
_entity_poly.type
_entity_poly.pdbx_seq_one_letter_code
_entity_poly.pdbx_strand_id
1 'polypeptide(L)'
;MLNIIGIGPSKGNITLDALKALDDSDIIIGYKKYIDSISDIIEGKEVIKKGMGDEVARGELAISKSLEGNNVAIISSGDPGVYGMANLIFQLIGKYDDVDVRIYPGVSALNYSADLLGAPLHDFATISLSNLLTPLSEIKTKIEYAAKGNFIIAVYNPISKSRKEPFRLFKKILLDIRGPETLVGIVDSSSYPSKTTIVNLSELNEEDINMFSCLIVGNKLTYLSEGYMVTPRGYAIKNDIHPASKNFYEKFFNGDTPTGPNYECEYYPCHVYGQYCDFCYCPFYPCGDGSTGGKWIKGKDIWSCEDCTWIHSKD
;
A
#
# COMPACT_ATOMS: atom_id res chain seq x y z
N MET A 1 3.96 -19.02 28.00
CA MET A 1 4.49 -18.36 26.77
C MET A 1 3.38 -17.59 26.08
N LEU A 2 3.66 -16.39 25.56
CA LEU A 2 2.70 -15.56 24.83
C LEU A 2 3.09 -15.52 23.34
N ASN A 3 2.22 -16.05 22.48
CA ASN A 3 2.38 -16.06 21.03
C ASN A 3 1.51 -14.96 20.40
N ILE A 4 2.11 -14.03 19.69
CA ILE A 4 1.41 -12.99 18.93
C ILE A 4 1.32 -13.47 17.49
N ILE A 5 0.12 -13.83 17.04
CA ILE A 5 -0.05 -14.57 15.78
C ILE A 5 -0.81 -13.76 14.75
N GLY A 6 -0.21 -13.57 13.56
CA GLY A 6 -0.86 -13.05 12.38
C GLY A 6 -1.60 -14.18 11.64
N ILE A 7 -2.92 -14.04 11.52
CA ILE A 7 -3.74 -15.05 10.81
C ILE A 7 -3.96 -14.73 9.33
N GLY A 8 -3.29 -13.69 8.81
CA GLY A 8 -3.55 -13.24 7.45
C GLY A 8 -4.96 -12.67 7.25
N PRO A 9 -5.32 -12.29 6.04
CA PRO A 9 -6.67 -11.79 5.69
C PRO A 9 -7.68 -12.91 5.44
N SER A 10 -7.23 -14.15 5.26
CA SER A 10 -8.08 -15.34 5.08
C SER A 10 -7.37 -16.59 5.57
N LYS A 11 -8.11 -17.69 5.74
CA LYS A 11 -7.57 -18.99 6.17
C LYS A 11 -6.42 -19.50 5.30
N GLY A 12 -6.51 -19.28 4.00
CA GLY A 12 -5.45 -19.68 3.04
C GLY A 12 -4.16 -18.88 3.16
N ASN A 13 -4.14 -17.81 3.96
CA ASN A 13 -2.99 -16.94 4.14
C ASN A 13 -2.32 -17.08 5.52
N ILE A 14 -2.73 -18.06 6.31
CA ILE A 14 -2.06 -18.40 7.58
C ILE A 14 -0.75 -19.09 7.24
N THR A 15 0.36 -18.60 7.80
CA THR A 15 1.67 -19.23 7.62
C THR A 15 1.73 -20.58 8.35
N LEU A 16 2.58 -21.50 7.89
CA LEU A 16 2.73 -22.80 8.54
C LEU A 16 3.16 -22.69 10.00
N ASP A 17 4.05 -21.75 10.30
CA ASP A 17 4.50 -21.52 11.68
C ASP A 17 3.39 -20.94 12.56
N ALA A 18 2.57 -20.02 12.01
CA ALA A 18 1.40 -19.49 12.69
C ALA A 18 0.36 -20.57 12.98
N LEU A 19 0.11 -21.45 12.00
CA LEU A 19 -0.80 -22.57 12.16
C LEU A 19 -0.33 -23.52 13.27
N LYS A 20 0.96 -23.87 13.27
CA LYS A 20 1.55 -24.69 14.33
C LYS A 20 1.46 -24.02 15.69
N ALA A 21 1.75 -22.72 15.78
CA ALA A 21 1.65 -21.98 17.03
C ALA A 21 0.21 -21.90 17.56
N LEU A 22 -0.80 -21.83 16.69
CA LEU A 22 -2.22 -21.95 17.08
C LEU A 22 -2.53 -23.34 17.63
N ASP A 23 -2.02 -24.39 16.98
CA ASP A 23 -2.22 -25.76 17.42
C ASP A 23 -1.55 -26.05 18.77
N ASP A 24 -0.36 -25.53 19.00
CA ASP A 24 0.40 -25.67 20.24
C ASP A 24 -0.17 -24.81 21.40
N SER A 25 -1.12 -23.92 21.16
CA SER A 25 -1.65 -23.00 22.18
C SER A 25 -2.81 -23.62 22.97
N ASP A 26 -2.85 -23.37 24.29
CA ASP A 26 -3.92 -23.79 25.20
C ASP A 26 -5.12 -22.83 25.09
N ILE A 27 -4.83 -21.52 25.02
CA ILE A 27 -5.82 -20.43 25.04
C ILE A 27 -5.62 -19.54 23.82
N ILE A 28 -6.72 -19.27 23.10
CA ILE A 28 -6.74 -18.37 21.96
C ILE A 28 -7.54 -17.11 22.31
N ILE A 29 -6.90 -15.95 22.25
CA ILE A 29 -7.51 -14.65 22.57
C ILE A 29 -7.55 -13.78 21.32
N GLY A 30 -8.68 -13.17 21.01
CA GLY A 30 -8.77 -12.31 19.82
C GLY A 30 -10.07 -11.51 19.74
N TYR A 31 -10.08 -10.64 18.71
CA TYR A 31 -11.31 -9.97 18.30
C TYR A 31 -12.31 -10.99 17.75
N LYS A 32 -13.59 -10.87 18.17
CA LYS A 32 -14.63 -11.84 17.82
C LYS A 32 -14.64 -12.27 16.36
N LYS A 33 -14.61 -11.32 15.41
CA LYS A 33 -14.64 -11.64 13.98
C LYS A 33 -13.41 -12.43 13.51
N TYR A 34 -12.23 -12.17 14.08
CA TYR A 34 -11.01 -12.90 13.72
C TYR A 34 -11.07 -14.33 14.26
N ILE A 35 -11.54 -14.51 15.48
CA ILE A 35 -11.78 -15.82 16.07
C ILE A 35 -12.79 -16.61 15.21
N ASP A 36 -13.91 -15.98 14.86
CA ASP A 36 -14.97 -16.63 14.08
C ASP A 36 -14.46 -17.06 12.68
N SER A 37 -13.51 -16.31 12.09
CA SER A 37 -12.94 -16.63 10.77
C SER A 37 -12.04 -17.86 10.74
N ILE A 38 -11.52 -18.31 11.89
CA ILE A 38 -10.62 -19.48 12.02
C ILE A 38 -11.19 -20.55 12.97
N SER A 39 -12.49 -20.51 13.24
CA SER A 39 -13.13 -21.35 14.25
C SER A 39 -12.92 -22.86 14.07
N ASP A 40 -12.84 -23.32 12.83
CA ASP A 40 -12.54 -24.72 12.47
C ASP A 40 -11.05 -25.11 12.69
N ILE A 41 -10.14 -24.14 12.66
CA ILE A 41 -8.71 -24.37 12.91
C ILE A 41 -8.41 -24.49 14.40
N ILE A 42 -9.20 -23.79 15.22
CA ILE A 42 -9.02 -23.73 16.69
C ILE A 42 -10.06 -24.55 17.46
N GLU A 43 -10.68 -25.53 16.80
CA GLU A 43 -11.66 -26.41 17.44
C GLU A 43 -11.03 -27.16 18.62
N GLY A 44 -11.76 -27.22 19.74
CA GLY A 44 -11.31 -27.87 20.98
C GLY A 44 -10.38 -27.02 21.86
N LYS A 45 -10.02 -25.80 21.46
CA LYS A 45 -9.22 -24.88 22.27
C LYS A 45 -10.09 -24.02 23.19
N GLU A 46 -9.52 -23.54 24.30
CA GLU A 46 -10.12 -22.47 25.09
C GLU A 46 -10.07 -21.16 24.29
N VAL A 47 -11.23 -20.51 24.08
CA VAL A 47 -11.34 -19.33 23.23
C VAL A 47 -11.93 -18.16 24.00
N ILE A 48 -11.21 -17.03 24.04
CA ILE A 48 -11.66 -15.79 24.67
C ILE A 48 -11.87 -14.71 23.58
N LYS A 49 -13.14 -14.38 23.35
CA LYS A 49 -13.56 -13.37 22.37
C LYS A 49 -13.72 -12.02 23.06
N LYS A 50 -13.13 -10.97 22.51
CA LYS A 50 -13.24 -9.58 22.98
C LYS A 50 -13.81 -8.68 21.89
N GLY A 51 -14.36 -7.53 22.29
CA GLY A 51 -14.89 -6.50 21.42
C GLY A 51 -13.81 -5.67 20.73
N MET A 52 -14.27 -4.77 19.85
CA MET A 52 -13.47 -3.67 19.31
C MET A 52 -13.38 -2.58 20.39
N GLY A 53 -12.21 -1.98 20.57
CA GLY A 53 -11.93 -1.00 21.64
C GLY A 53 -11.39 -1.64 22.91
N ASP A 54 -11.40 -2.97 23.03
CA ASP A 54 -10.88 -3.71 24.18
C ASP A 54 -9.40 -4.14 23.98
N GLU A 55 -8.63 -3.47 23.11
CA GLU A 55 -7.28 -3.90 22.73
C GLU A 55 -6.36 -4.00 23.94
N VAL A 56 -6.38 -3.00 24.82
CA VAL A 56 -5.53 -2.98 26.04
C VAL A 56 -5.93 -4.11 26.98
N ALA A 57 -7.22 -4.23 27.29
CA ALA A 57 -7.72 -5.29 28.17
C ALA A 57 -7.47 -6.69 27.60
N ARG A 58 -7.50 -6.84 26.27
CA ARG A 58 -7.17 -8.09 25.58
C ARG A 58 -5.70 -8.43 25.69
N GLY A 59 -4.81 -7.43 25.57
CA GLY A 59 -3.38 -7.58 25.74
C GLY A 59 -3.00 -7.94 27.17
N GLU A 60 -3.54 -7.23 28.16
CA GLU A 60 -3.31 -7.50 29.59
C GLU A 60 -3.80 -8.89 29.99
N LEU A 61 -4.97 -9.31 29.50
CA LEU A 61 -5.48 -10.66 29.72
C LEU A 61 -4.57 -11.73 29.14
N ALA A 62 -4.06 -11.53 27.93
CA ALA A 62 -3.15 -12.49 27.29
C ALA A 62 -1.84 -12.63 28.06
N ILE A 63 -1.28 -11.52 28.55
CA ILE A 63 -0.09 -11.51 29.40
C ILE A 63 -0.37 -12.24 30.70
N SER A 64 -1.46 -11.89 31.42
CA SER A 64 -1.83 -12.55 32.70
C SER A 64 -1.96 -14.06 32.52
N LYS A 65 -2.66 -14.51 31.49
CA LYS A 65 -2.84 -15.93 31.21
C LYS A 65 -1.49 -16.65 30.91
N SER A 66 -0.59 -15.98 30.21
CA SER A 66 0.75 -16.55 29.96
C SER A 66 1.60 -16.68 31.22
N LEU A 67 1.50 -15.72 32.13
CA LEU A 67 2.16 -15.77 33.45
C LEU A 67 1.58 -16.85 34.40
N GLU A 68 0.31 -17.23 34.18
CA GLU A 68 -0.31 -18.38 34.85
C GLU A 68 0.26 -19.74 34.37
N GLY A 69 1.21 -19.74 33.42
CA GLY A 69 1.85 -20.94 32.87
C GLY A 69 1.23 -21.49 31.60
N ASN A 70 0.17 -20.86 31.06
CA ASN A 70 -0.46 -21.30 29.84
C ASN A 70 0.33 -20.90 28.58
N ASN A 71 0.20 -21.67 27.52
CA ASN A 71 0.63 -21.29 26.17
C ASN A 71 -0.49 -20.52 25.49
N VAL A 72 -0.37 -19.20 25.39
CA VAL A 72 -1.45 -18.29 24.95
C VAL A 72 -1.17 -17.75 23.56
N ALA A 73 -2.15 -17.85 22.66
CA ALA A 73 -2.13 -17.15 21.37
C ALA A 73 -3.02 -15.90 21.44
N ILE A 74 -2.44 -14.72 21.16
CA ILE A 74 -3.20 -13.53 20.84
C ILE A 74 -3.17 -13.29 19.34
N ILE A 75 -4.33 -13.30 18.70
CA ILE A 75 -4.43 -13.24 17.23
C ILE A 75 -4.71 -11.85 16.68
N SER A 76 -4.10 -11.54 15.54
CA SER A 76 -4.37 -10.37 14.71
C SER A 76 -4.74 -10.79 13.30
N SER A 77 -5.68 -10.10 12.68
CA SER A 77 -5.87 -10.18 11.22
C SER A 77 -4.64 -9.61 10.50
N GLY A 78 -4.32 -10.14 9.34
CA GLY A 78 -3.12 -9.72 8.61
C GLY A 78 -1.83 -10.07 9.36
N ASP A 79 -0.91 -9.14 9.41
CA ASP A 79 0.34 -9.22 10.16
C ASP A 79 0.22 -8.47 11.51
N PRO A 80 0.67 -9.04 12.63
CA PRO A 80 0.51 -8.42 13.94
C PRO A 80 1.38 -7.18 14.15
N GLY A 81 2.44 -6.99 13.35
CA GLY A 81 3.31 -5.81 13.37
C GLY A 81 2.80 -4.65 12.51
N VAL A 82 1.82 -4.89 11.62
CA VAL A 82 1.27 -3.87 10.73
C VAL A 82 -0.12 -3.43 11.21
N TYR A 83 -0.17 -2.41 12.06
CA TYR A 83 -1.39 -1.91 12.73
C TYR A 83 -2.13 -2.99 13.56
N GLY A 84 -1.42 -4.04 13.99
CA GLY A 84 -1.94 -5.15 14.77
C GLY A 84 -1.56 -5.08 16.24
N MET A 85 -1.68 -6.21 16.95
CA MET A 85 -1.52 -6.29 18.40
C MET A 85 -0.07 -6.27 18.89
N ALA A 86 0.94 -6.50 18.01
CA ALA A 86 2.33 -6.66 18.46
C ALA A 86 2.85 -5.40 19.15
N ASN A 87 2.65 -4.23 18.56
CA ASN A 87 3.10 -2.97 19.15
C ASN A 87 2.55 -2.75 20.57
N LEU A 88 1.24 -3.00 20.74
CA LEU A 88 0.59 -2.85 22.05
C LEU A 88 1.13 -3.86 23.08
N ILE A 89 1.29 -5.13 22.69
CA ILE A 89 1.85 -6.14 23.59
C ILE A 89 3.24 -5.74 24.06
N PHE A 90 4.13 -5.29 23.14
CA PHE A 90 5.47 -4.84 23.51
C PHE A 90 5.49 -3.60 24.41
N GLN A 91 4.48 -2.74 24.33
CA GLN A 91 4.32 -1.63 25.28
C GLN A 91 3.85 -2.13 26.66
N LEU A 92 2.99 -3.14 26.69
CA LEU A 92 2.43 -3.66 27.94
C LEU A 92 3.43 -4.51 28.73
N ILE A 93 4.19 -5.39 28.07
CA ILE A 93 5.13 -6.31 28.75
C ILE A 93 6.20 -5.59 29.57
N GLY A 94 6.53 -4.34 29.25
CA GLY A 94 7.43 -3.53 30.09
C GLY A 94 6.95 -3.27 31.53
N LYS A 95 5.69 -3.64 31.85
CA LYS A 95 5.11 -3.56 33.20
C LYS A 95 5.16 -4.88 33.95
N TYR A 96 5.67 -5.96 33.37
CA TYR A 96 5.66 -7.31 33.88
C TYR A 96 7.07 -7.90 33.82
N ASP A 97 7.42 -8.76 34.76
CA ASP A 97 8.66 -9.51 34.74
C ASP A 97 8.46 -10.86 34.04
N ASP A 98 9.48 -11.34 33.36
CA ASP A 98 9.60 -12.70 32.81
C ASP A 98 8.48 -13.14 31.81
N VAL A 99 8.00 -12.25 30.98
CA VAL A 99 7.05 -12.60 29.90
C VAL A 99 7.81 -13.14 28.67
N ASP A 100 7.74 -14.45 28.44
CA ASP A 100 8.28 -15.06 27.20
C ASP A 100 7.31 -14.80 26.03
N VAL A 101 7.75 -14.02 25.02
CA VAL A 101 6.93 -13.58 23.89
C VAL A 101 7.54 -14.03 22.57
N ARG A 102 6.71 -14.56 21.68
CA ARG A 102 7.06 -14.85 20.29
C ARG A 102 6.09 -14.20 19.33
N ILE A 103 6.60 -13.78 18.16
CA ILE A 103 5.77 -13.26 17.06
C ILE A 103 5.81 -14.23 15.90
N TYR A 104 4.62 -14.49 15.35
CA TYR A 104 4.43 -15.25 14.13
C TYR A 104 3.84 -14.32 13.07
N PRO A 105 4.60 -13.99 12.02
CA PRO A 105 4.14 -13.06 11.00
C PRO A 105 2.95 -13.65 10.21
N GLY A 106 2.09 -12.78 9.72
CA GLY A 106 1.02 -13.12 8.81
C GLY A 106 1.12 -12.35 7.49
N VAL A 107 0.40 -12.80 6.47
CA VAL A 107 0.28 -12.03 5.23
C VAL A 107 -0.45 -10.73 5.54
N SER A 108 0.20 -9.58 5.36
CA SER A 108 -0.42 -8.28 5.65
C SER A 108 -1.55 -7.97 4.67
N ALA A 109 -2.53 -7.16 5.08
CA ALA A 109 -3.58 -6.70 4.19
C ALA A 109 -3.02 -5.94 2.98
N LEU A 110 -1.88 -5.25 3.14
CA LEU A 110 -1.15 -4.59 2.05
C LEU A 110 -0.75 -5.59 0.96
N ASN A 111 0.01 -6.63 1.32
CA ASN A 111 0.51 -7.60 0.35
C ASN A 111 -0.64 -8.36 -0.31
N TYR A 112 -1.60 -8.82 0.48
CA TYR A 112 -2.79 -9.50 -0.03
C TYR A 112 -3.58 -8.64 -1.00
N SER A 113 -3.78 -7.36 -0.68
CA SER A 113 -4.50 -6.44 -1.58
C SER A 113 -3.73 -6.16 -2.85
N ALA A 114 -2.41 -6.01 -2.75
CA ALA A 114 -1.56 -5.80 -3.91
C ALA A 114 -1.60 -7.00 -4.88
N ASP A 115 -1.52 -8.22 -4.35
CA ASP A 115 -1.57 -9.45 -5.15
C ASP A 115 -2.90 -9.59 -5.91
N LEU A 116 -4.01 -9.22 -5.27
CA LEU A 116 -5.33 -9.25 -5.92
C LEU A 116 -5.49 -8.17 -7.00
N LEU A 117 -4.76 -7.07 -6.90
CA LEU A 117 -4.80 -5.95 -7.86
C LEU A 117 -3.77 -6.11 -8.99
N GLY A 118 -2.78 -7.00 -8.86
CA GLY A 118 -1.74 -7.25 -9.84
C GLY A 118 -0.33 -6.99 -9.27
N ALA A 119 0.39 -6.03 -9.80
CA ALA A 119 1.73 -5.65 -9.36
C ALA A 119 1.85 -4.13 -9.11
N PRO A 120 1.01 -3.56 -8.22
CA PRO A 120 1.01 -2.10 -8.00
C PRO A 120 2.16 -1.61 -7.15
N LEU A 121 2.78 -2.48 -6.32
CA LEU A 121 3.78 -2.06 -5.34
C LEU A 121 5.16 -1.84 -5.98
N HIS A 122 5.71 -0.68 -5.65
CA HIS A 122 7.10 -0.30 -5.86
C HIS A 122 7.59 0.36 -4.56
N ASP A 123 8.10 1.57 -4.59
CA ASP A 123 8.32 2.35 -3.36
C ASP A 123 6.96 2.73 -2.77
N PHE A 124 6.69 2.33 -1.54
CA PHE A 124 5.37 2.53 -0.95
C PHE A 124 5.42 3.02 0.49
N ALA A 125 4.36 3.69 0.89
CA ALA A 125 4.07 4.09 2.26
C ALA A 125 2.75 3.49 2.74
N THR A 126 2.68 3.07 4.00
CA THR A 126 1.43 2.65 4.64
C THR A 126 0.89 3.76 5.52
N ILE A 127 -0.39 4.10 5.36
CA ILE A 127 -1.05 5.16 6.14
C ILE A 127 -2.38 4.64 6.68
N SER A 128 -2.55 4.71 7.99
CA SER A 128 -3.85 4.49 8.61
C SER A 128 -4.62 5.81 8.70
N LEU A 129 -5.86 5.82 8.22
CA LEU A 129 -6.76 6.98 8.35
C LEU A 129 -7.53 6.97 9.69
N SER A 130 -7.14 6.11 10.63
CA SER A 130 -7.73 6.13 11.96
C SER A 130 -7.21 7.30 12.80
N ASN A 131 -8.09 8.25 13.12
CA ASN A 131 -7.77 9.38 14.00
C ASN A 131 -8.15 9.13 15.46
N LEU A 132 -8.32 7.87 15.86
CA LEU A 132 -8.62 7.52 17.26
C LEU A 132 -7.42 7.74 18.19
N LEU A 133 -6.22 7.39 17.71
CA LEU A 133 -4.97 7.50 18.47
C LEU A 133 -3.96 8.46 17.83
N THR A 134 -4.21 8.90 16.60
CA THR A 134 -3.32 9.78 15.83
C THR A 134 -4.04 11.06 15.47
N PRO A 135 -3.52 12.26 15.79
CA PRO A 135 -4.14 13.51 15.40
C PRO A 135 -4.34 13.62 13.87
N LEU A 136 -5.46 14.21 13.45
CA LEU A 136 -5.76 14.39 12.03
C LEU A 136 -4.71 15.22 11.30
N SER A 137 -4.09 16.19 11.97
CA SER A 137 -2.98 16.99 11.43
C SER A 137 -1.75 16.13 11.07
N GLU A 138 -1.44 15.14 11.88
CA GLU A 138 -0.33 14.21 11.62
C GLU A 138 -0.66 13.29 10.44
N ILE A 139 -1.90 12.78 10.38
CA ILE A 139 -2.37 11.97 9.24
C ILE A 139 -2.27 12.79 7.96
N LYS A 140 -2.72 14.06 7.97
CA LYS A 140 -2.61 15.00 6.85
C LYS A 140 -1.16 15.12 6.36
N THR A 141 -0.24 15.39 7.27
CA THR A 141 1.20 15.53 6.96
C THR A 141 1.75 14.27 6.29
N LYS A 142 1.43 13.07 6.80
CA LYS A 142 1.87 11.79 6.21
C LYS A 142 1.34 11.62 4.78
N ILE A 143 0.07 11.97 4.54
CA ILE A 143 -0.53 11.90 3.20
C ILE A 143 0.18 12.84 2.24
N GLU A 144 0.40 14.10 2.63
CA GLU A 144 1.05 15.11 1.79
C GLU A 144 2.46 14.69 1.38
N TYR A 145 3.29 14.24 2.34
CA TYR A 145 4.65 13.81 2.05
C TYR A 145 4.72 12.55 1.20
N ALA A 146 3.88 11.55 1.48
CA ALA A 146 3.81 10.34 0.67
C ALA A 146 3.36 10.65 -0.77
N ALA A 147 2.37 11.55 -0.91
CA ALA A 147 1.89 11.98 -2.22
C ALA A 147 2.95 12.74 -3.02
N LYS A 148 3.60 13.73 -2.40
CA LYS A 148 4.67 14.53 -3.03
C LYS A 148 5.91 13.69 -3.36
N GLY A 149 6.27 12.73 -2.50
CA GLY A 149 7.35 11.79 -2.72
C GLY A 149 7.07 10.72 -3.78
N ASN A 150 5.90 10.78 -4.43
CA ASN A 150 5.47 9.82 -5.47
C ASN A 150 5.45 8.35 -5.01
N PHE A 151 5.27 8.08 -3.71
CA PHE A 151 5.12 6.73 -3.19
C PHE A 151 3.77 6.12 -3.60
N ILE A 152 3.72 4.82 -3.83
CA ILE A 152 2.46 4.07 -3.76
C ILE A 152 1.92 4.21 -2.33
N ILE A 153 0.63 4.47 -2.15
CA ILE A 153 0.08 4.65 -0.80
C ILE A 153 -0.90 3.52 -0.50
N ALA A 154 -0.55 2.70 0.48
CA ALA A 154 -1.45 1.70 1.03
C ALA A 154 -2.22 2.28 2.22
N VAL A 155 -3.54 2.31 2.11
CA VAL A 155 -4.42 2.94 3.10
C VAL A 155 -5.12 1.89 3.94
N TYR A 156 -4.88 1.96 5.25
CA TYR A 156 -5.55 1.15 6.27
C TYR A 156 -6.63 1.96 6.98
N ASN A 157 -7.66 1.27 7.44
CA ASN A 157 -8.78 1.87 8.16
C ASN A 157 -9.38 3.09 7.44
N PRO A 158 -9.69 2.99 6.14
CA PRO A 158 -10.03 4.15 5.34
C PRO A 158 -11.26 4.89 5.86
N ILE A 159 -12.26 4.16 6.33
CA ILE A 159 -13.53 4.73 6.79
C ILE A 159 -14.16 3.88 7.91
N SER A 160 -15.01 4.48 8.73
CA SER A 160 -15.94 3.75 9.60
C SER A 160 -17.30 4.44 9.62
N LYS A 161 -18.31 3.81 10.24
CA LYS A 161 -19.67 4.37 10.30
C LYS A 161 -19.72 5.79 10.85
N SER A 162 -18.87 6.11 11.84
CA SER A 162 -18.82 7.42 12.51
C SER A 162 -17.64 8.29 12.07
N ARG A 163 -16.74 7.81 11.22
CA ARG A 163 -15.48 8.48 10.88
C ARG A 163 -15.29 8.51 9.37
N LYS A 164 -15.67 9.61 8.75
CA LYS A 164 -15.58 9.85 7.30
C LYS A 164 -14.63 11.00 6.95
N GLU A 165 -14.40 11.92 7.87
CA GLU A 165 -13.59 13.12 7.66
C GLU A 165 -12.14 12.82 7.21
N PRO A 166 -11.38 11.88 7.83
CA PRO A 166 -10.02 11.60 7.39
C PRO A 166 -9.95 11.10 5.95
N PHE A 167 -10.95 10.34 5.49
CA PHE A 167 -11.03 9.88 4.11
C PHE A 167 -11.31 11.04 3.13
N ARG A 168 -12.22 11.94 3.48
CA ARG A 168 -12.50 13.13 2.65
C ARG A 168 -11.27 14.02 2.51
N LEU A 169 -10.56 14.23 3.61
CA LEU A 169 -9.30 14.96 3.61
C LEU A 169 -8.25 14.26 2.75
N PHE A 170 -8.11 12.94 2.88
CA PHE A 170 -7.22 12.12 2.07
C PHE A 170 -7.51 12.27 0.56
N LYS A 171 -8.76 12.06 0.15
CA LYS A 171 -9.17 12.21 -1.26
C LYS A 171 -8.85 13.60 -1.78
N LYS A 172 -9.19 14.66 -1.02
CA LYS A 172 -8.92 16.05 -1.40
C LYS A 172 -7.43 16.29 -1.64
N ILE A 173 -6.57 15.92 -0.69
CA ILE A 173 -5.12 16.13 -0.78
C ILE A 173 -4.55 15.41 -2.01
N LEU A 174 -5.00 14.19 -2.26
CA LEU A 174 -4.50 13.43 -3.40
C LEU A 174 -4.97 13.99 -4.73
N LEU A 175 -6.21 14.48 -4.83
CA LEU A 175 -6.69 15.18 -6.02
C LEU A 175 -5.85 16.43 -6.32
N ASP A 176 -5.51 17.20 -5.28
CA ASP A 176 -4.70 18.42 -5.40
C ASP A 176 -3.24 18.12 -5.83
N ILE A 177 -2.65 16.98 -5.40
CA ILE A 177 -1.23 16.69 -5.63
C ILE A 177 -1.01 15.78 -6.83
N ARG A 178 -1.86 14.77 -7.03
CA ARG A 178 -1.69 13.72 -8.05
C ARG A 178 -2.64 13.81 -9.23
N GLY A 179 -3.75 14.49 -9.03
CA GLY A 179 -4.77 14.66 -10.06
C GLY A 179 -5.83 13.54 -10.10
N PRO A 180 -6.91 13.79 -10.87
CA PRO A 180 -8.12 12.97 -10.89
C PRO A 180 -7.93 11.57 -11.49
N GLU A 181 -6.97 11.40 -12.41
CA GLU A 181 -6.70 10.17 -13.17
C GLU A 181 -5.88 9.13 -12.37
N THR A 182 -5.45 9.47 -11.16
CA THR A 182 -4.67 8.56 -10.32
C THR A 182 -5.46 7.28 -10.05
N LEU A 183 -4.89 6.13 -10.37
CA LEU A 183 -5.53 4.83 -10.15
C LEU A 183 -5.57 4.48 -8.68
N VAL A 184 -6.72 3.97 -8.23
CA VAL A 184 -6.95 3.49 -6.88
C VAL A 184 -7.55 2.10 -6.94
N GLY A 185 -6.82 1.12 -6.42
CA GLY A 185 -7.34 -0.22 -6.19
C GLY A 185 -8.02 -0.29 -4.82
N ILE A 186 -9.22 -0.86 -4.78
CA ILE A 186 -10.02 -1.10 -3.58
C ILE A 186 -10.12 -2.60 -3.38
N VAL A 187 -9.69 -3.09 -2.23
CA VAL A 187 -9.88 -4.50 -1.84
C VAL A 187 -10.71 -4.56 -0.58
N ASP A 188 -11.91 -5.08 -0.69
CA ASP A 188 -12.83 -5.30 0.43
C ASP A 188 -12.75 -6.76 0.90
N SER A 189 -12.21 -6.94 2.10
CA SER A 189 -12.06 -8.23 2.77
C SER A 189 -13.16 -8.50 3.80
N SER A 190 -14.33 -7.86 3.68
CA SER A 190 -15.49 -8.14 4.54
C SER A 190 -16.13 -9.49 4.28
N SER A 191 -15.89 -10.08 3.09
CA SER A 191 -16.32 -11.40 2.66
C SER A 191 -15.18 -12.17 2.00
N TYR A 192 -15.33 -13.48 1.86
CA TYR A 192 -14.42 -14.34 1.10
C TYR A 192 -15.18 -14.98 -0.07
N PRO A 193 -14.64 -14.94 -1.31
CA PRO A 193 -13.44 -14.20 -1.73
C PRO A 193 -13.61 -12.68 -1.58
N SER A 194 -12.48 -11.98 -1.39
CA SER A 194 -12.46 -10.51 -1.32
C SER A 194 -12.88 -9.90 -2.65
N LYS A 195 -13.58 -8.76 -2.58
CA LYS A 195 -13.96 -8.01 -3.78
C LYS A 195 -12.88 -7.02 -4.14
N THR A 196 -12.56 -6.92 -5.43
CA THR A 196 -11.60 -5.96 -5.97
C THR A 196 -12.27 -5.01 -6.94
N THR A 197 -11.89 -3.74 -6.88
CA THR A 197 -12.33 -2.71 -7.83
C THR A 197 -11.17 -1.76 -8.08
N ILE A 198 -10.97 -1.33 -9.33
CA ILE A 198 -9.98 -0.32 -9.69
C ILE A 198 -10.73 0.84 -10.30
N VAL A 199 -10.50 2.04 -9.77
CA VAL A 199 -11.16 3.28 -10.20
C VAL A 199 -10.14 4.42 -10.32
N ASN A 200 -10.50 5.48 -11.01
CA ASN A 200 -9.79 6.74 -10.93
C ASN A 200 -10.09 7.43 -9.58
N LEU A 201 -9.15 8.22 -9.08
CA LEU A 201 -9.30 8.94 -7.81
C LEU A 201 -10.52 9.86 -7.79
N SER A 202 -10.87 10.47 -8.93
CA SER A 202 -12.09 11.27 -9.09
C SER A 202 -13.37 10.49 -8.79
N GLU A 203 -13.40 9.21 -9.17
CA GLU A 203 -14.55 8.31 -9.06
C GLU A 203 -14.62 7.60 -7.70
N LEU A 204 -13.56 7.65 -6.89
CA LEU A 204 -13.49 7.00 -5.57
C LEU A 204 -14.56 7.56 -4.63
N ASN A 205 -15.52 6.75 -4.19
CA ASN A 205 -16.61 7.16 -3.34
C ASN A 205 -16.58 6.49 -1.94
N GLU A 206 -17.16 7.19 -0.95
CA GLU A 206 -17.26 6.68 0.43
C GLU A 206 -18.11 5.40 0.52
N GLU A 207 -19.06 5.24 -0.41
CA GLU A 207 -20.01 4.13 -0.42
C GLU A 207 -19.39 2.82 -0.91
N ASP A 208 -18.28 2.92 -1.66
CA ASP A 208 -17.55 1.77 -2.18
C ASP A 208 -16.56 1.18 -1.16
N ILE A 209 -16.46 1.80 0.02
CA ILE A 209 -15.42 1.52 1.00
C ILE A 209 -16.03 1.24 2.37
N ASN A 210 -15.42 0.34 3.10
CA ASN A 210 -15.77 0.06 4.49
C ASN A 210 -14.52 -0.11 5.36
N MET A 211 -14.70 -0.42 6.64
CA MET A 211 -13.58 -0.56 7.59
C MET A 211 -12.67 -1.77 7.31
N PHE A 212 -13.08 -2.69 6.47
CA PHE A 212 -12.30 -3.88 6.06
C PHE A 212 -11.65 -3.68 4.70
N SER A 213 -11.83 -2.52 4.10
CA SER A 213 -11.19 -2.18 2.84
C SER A 213 -9.74 -1.77 3.05
N CYS A 214 -8.86 -2.24 2.16
CA CYS A 214 -7.52 -1.72 1.96
C CYS A 214 -7.48 -1.02 0.61
N LEU A 215 -6.96 0.22 0.55
CA LEU A 215 -6.81 0.94 -0.70
C LEU A 215 -5.36 0.95 -1.11
N ILE A 216 -5.09 0.73 -2.39
CA ILE A 216 -3.75 0.91 -2.99
C ILE A 216 -3.83 2.05 -3.99
N VAL A 217 -3.25 3.18 -3.64
CA VAL A 217 -3.21 4.36 -4.54
C VAL A 217 -1.93 4.33 -5.35
N GLY A 218 -2.09 4.30 -6.66
CA GLY A 218 -1.00 4.35 -7.61
C GLY A 218 -0.19 5.65 -7.56
N ASN A 219 0.97 5.64 -8.19
CA ASN A 219 1.79 6.82 -8.40
C ASN A 219 1.73 7.28 -9.89
N LYS A 220 2.54 8.26 -10.25
CA LYS A 220 2.59 8.80 -11.62
C LYS A 220 2.94 7.75 -12.71
N LEU A 221 3.52 6.62 -12.31
CA LEU A 221 3.92 5.55 -13.23
C LEU A 221 2.94 4.38 -13.26
N THR A 222 1.96 4.36 -12.36
CA THR A 222 1.00 3.26 -12.26
C THR A 222 0.00 3.31 -13.42
N TYR A 223 -0.20 2.19 -14.08
CA TYR A 223 -1.13 2.04 -15.19
C TYR A 223 -1.92 0.73 -15.11
N LEU A 224 -2.96 0.61 -15.94
CA LEU A 224 -3.71 -0.62 -16.11
C LEU A 224 -3.13 -1.45 -17.25
N SER A 225 -2.93 -2.74 -17.00
CA SER A 225 -2.56 -3.74 -18.00
C SER A 225 -3.45 -4.97 -17.82
N GLU A 226 -4.24 -5.32 -18.82
CA GLU A 226 -5.14 -6.48 -18.79
C GLU A 226 -6.03 -6.53 -17.52
N GLY A 227 -6.47 -5.37 -17.04
CA GLY A 227 -7.31 -5.24 -15.84
C GLY A 227 -6.55 -5.24 -14.51
N TYR A 228 -5.22 -5.31 -14.54
CA TYR A 228 -4.36 -5.26 -13.35
C TYR A 228 -3.67 -3.90 -13.20
N MET A 229 -3.48 -3.46 -11.96
CA MET A 229 -2.63 -2.30 -11.65
C MET A 229 -1.15 -2.72 -11.71
N VAL A 230 -0.36 -1.99 -12.48
CA VAL A 230 1.07 -2.23 -12.61
C VAL A 230 1.84 -0.95 -12.36
N THR A 231 2.83 -0.99 -11.47
CA THR A 231 3.81 0.08 -11.30
C THR A 231 5.16 -0.42 -11.79
N PRO A 232 5.68 0.08 -12.93
CA PRO A 232 6.88 -0.43 -13.55
C PRO A 232 8.12 -0.12 -12.69
N ARG A 233 9.11 -1.04 -12.76
CA ARG A 233 10.40 -0.91 -12.07
C ARG A 233 11.52 -0.47 -13.00
N GLY A 234 11.18 -0.01 -14.22
CA GLY A 234 12.14 0.45 -15.20
C GLY A 234 12.89 -0.66 -15.94
N TYR A 235 12.34 -1.87 -15.99
CA TYR A 235 12.87 -2.92 -16.85
C TYR A 235 12.68 -2.53 -18.33
N ALA A 236 13.74 -2.65 -19.14
CA ALA A 236 13.65 -2.51 -20.58
C ALA A 236 12.92 -3.72 -21.17
N ILE A 237 11.62 -3.58 -21.42
CA ILE A 237 10.85 -4.61 -22.14
C ILE A 237 11.01 -4.31 -23.63
N LYS A 238 11.74 -5.16 -24.35
CA LYS A 238 11.97 -5.02 -25.79
C LYS A 238 10.61 -4.96 -26.51
N ASN A 239 10.39 -3.91 -27.30
CA ASN A 239 9.24 -3.61 -28.14
C ASN A 239 8.04 -2.91 -27.50
N ASP A 240 8.06 -2.51 -26.24
CA ASP A 240 6.96 -1.73 -25.67
C ASP A 240 7.33 -0.26 -25.53
N ILE A 241 6.40 0.61 -25.93
CA ILE A 241 6.50 2.05 -25.62
C ILE A 241 6.41 2.18 -24.09
N HIS A 242 7.37 2.87 -23.48
CA HIS A 242 7.35 3.11 -22.04
C HIS A 242 5.99 3.69 -21.63
N PRO A 243 5.33 3.22 -20.53
CA PRO A 243 3.99 3.66 -20.15
C PRO A 243 3.84 5.18 -20.00
N ALA A 244 4.86 5.87 -19.50
CA ALA A 244 4.87 7.33 -19.43
C ALA A 244 4.88 8.00 -20.82
N SER A 245 5.55 7.38 -21.81
CA SER A 245 5.50 7.85 -23.21
C SER A 245 4.11 7.66 -23.81
N LYS A 246 3.47 6.51 -23.56
CA LYS A 246 2.10 6.25 -24.03
C LYS A 246 1.12 7.28 -23.48
N ASN A 247 1.14 7.53 -22.18
CA ASN A 247 0.30 8.54 -21.54
C ASN A 247 0.58 9.95 -22.08
N PHE A 248 1.87 10.30 -22.30
CA PHE A 248 2.25 11.56 -22.93
C PHE A 248 1.68 11.69 -24.33
N TYR A 249 1.79 10.65 -25.16
CA TYR A 249 1.22 10.67 -26.51
C TYR A 249 -0.30 10.82 -26.55
N GLU A 250 -1.00 10.11 -25.66
CA GLU A 250 -2.45 10.25 -25.55
C GLU A 250 -2.82 11.70 -25.23
N LYS A 251 -2.13 12.34 -24.30
CA LYS A 251 -2.32 13.76 -23.98
C LYS A 251 -1.95 14.68 -25.15
N PHE A 252 -0.83 14.43 -25.80
CA PHE A 252 -0.37 15.22 -26.95
C PHE A 252 -1.39 15.18 -28.09
N PHE A 253 -1.89 14.03 -28.47
CA PHE A 253 -2.90 13.89 -29.51
C PHE A 253 -4.25 14.51 -29.12
N ASN A 254 -4.55 14.60 -27.84
CA ASN A 254 -5.75 15.27 -27.33
C ASN A 254 -5.57 16.80 -27.20
N GLY A 255 -4.38 17.33 -27.46
CA GLY A 255 -4.10 18.76 -27.34
C GLY A 255 -3.86 19.24 -25.90
N ASP A 256 -3.61 18.33 -24.96
CA ASP A 256 -3.44 18.62 -23.54
C ASP A 256 -1.98 18.90 -23.14
N THR A 257 -1.05 18.87 -24.07
CA THR A 257 0.37 19.15 -23.82
C THR A 257 0.77 20.53 -24.31
N PRO A 258 1.69 21.23 -23.60
CA PRO A 258 2.18 22.51 -24.06
C PRO A 258 2.98 22.35 -25.36
N THR A 259 2.82 23.30 -26.27
CA THR A 259 3.68 23.47 -27.44
C THR A 259 4.78 24.48 -27.11
N GLY A 260 6.05 24.10 -27.36
CA GLY A 260 7.20 24.93 -27.02
C GLY A 260 7.68 24.80 -25.58
N PRO A 261 8.43 25.78 -25.05
CA PRO A 261 8.98 25.72 -23.71
C PRO A 261 7.89 25.72 -22.63
N ASN A 262 8.01 24.82 -21.64
CA ASN A 262 7.12 24.79 -20.47
C ASN A 262 7.85 25.34 -19.24
N TYR A 263 7.81 26.65 -19.05
CA TYR A 263 8.50 27.36 -17.96
C TYR A 263 7.91 27.08 -16.58
N GLU A 264 6.69 26.49 -16.49
CA GLU A 264 6.03 26.15 -15.23
C GLU A 264 6.37 24.73 -14.76
N CYS A 265 7.10 23.95 -15.58
CA CYS A 265 7.51 22.59 -15.23
C CYS A 265 8.63 22.63 -14.16
N GLU A 266 8.48 21.88 -13.08
CA GLU A 266 9.47 21.79 -11.99
C GLU A 266 10.85 21.26 -12.45
N TYR A 267 10.89 20.56 -13.59
CA TYR A 267 12.13 20.00 -14.17
C TYR A 267 12.70 20.89 -15.28
N TYR A 268 12.07 22.04 -15.58
CA TYR A 268 12.55 22.92 -16.64
C TYR A 268 13.71 23.81 -16.17
N PRO A 269 14.80 23.93 -16.95
CA PRO A 269 15.14 23.18 -18.17
C PRO A 269 15.78 21.84 -17.85
N CYS A 270 15.22 20.72 -18.44
CA CYS A 270 15.81 19.38 -18.25
C CYS A 270 17.11 19.20 -19.03
N HIS A 271 17.29 19.94 -20.14
CA HIS A 271 18.46 19.90 -21.01
C HIS A 271 19.03 21.31 -21.22
N VAL A 272 18.33 22.16 -21.98
CA VAL A 272 18.78 23.52 -22.31
C VAL A 272 17.68 24.54 -22.12
N TYR A 273 18.03 25.77 -21.71
CA TYR A 273 17.04 26.85 -21.60
C TYR A 273 16.46 27.19 -22.96
N GLY A 274 15.14 27.32 -23.05
CA GLY A 274 14.42 27.53 -24.31
C GLY A 274 14.06 26.26 -25.05
N GLN A 275 14.38 25.08 -24.49
CA GLN A 275 14.01 23.78 -25.08
C GLN A 275 12.51 23.65 -25.29
N TYR A 276 12.12 22.92 -26.35
CA TYR A 276 10.75 22.56 -26.61
C TYR A 276 10.33 21.34 -25.79
N CYS A 277 9.15 21.39 -25.22
CA CYS A 277 8.59 20.35 -24.37
C CYS A 277 7.49 19.50 -25.07
N ASP A 278 7.34 19.66 -26.37
CA ASP A 278 6.36 18.96 -27.21
C ASP A 278 6.53 17.44 -27.14
N PHE A 279 7.75 16.97 -26.96
CA PHE A 279 8.11 15.57 -26.75
C PHE A 279 8.84 15.39 -25.40
N CYS A 280 8.16 15.71 -24.33
CA CYS A 280 8.70 15.58 -22.98
C CYS A 280 9.19 14.14 -22.66
N TYR A 281 8.52 13.14 -23.24
CA TYR A 281 9.00 11.75 -23.26
C TYR A 281 9.33 11.34 -24.69
N CYS A 282 10.60 10.93 -24.88
CA CYS A 282 11.07 10.50 -26.20
C CYS A 282 10.29 9.27 -26.70
N PRO A 283 9.63 9.37 -27.88
CA PRO A 283 8.86 8.28 -28.47
C PRO A 283 9.71 7.04 -28.81
N PHE A 284 11.00 7.25 -29.00
CA PHE A 284 11.93 6.21 -29.43
C PHE A 284 12.69 5.58 -28.26
N TYR A 285 12.32 5.92 -27.02
CA TYR A 285 13.01 5.38 -25.83
C TYR A 285 12.73 3.89 -25.62
N PRO A 286 13.77 3.07 -25.37
CA PRO A 286 15.20 3.35 -25.54
C PRO A 286 15.60 3.22 -27.02
N CYS A 287 16.04 4.32 -27.65
CA CYS A 287 16.38 4.29 -29.08
C CYS A 287 17.65 3.49 -29.41
N GLY A 288 18.55 3.36 -28.45
CA GLY A 288 19.83 2.67 -28.64
C GLY A 288 20.81 3.39 -29.58
N ASP A 289 20.46 4.57 -30.05
CA ASP A 289 21.25 5.35 -31.00
C ASP A 289 22.14 6.39 -30.28
N GLY A 290 23.40 6.07 -30.09
CA GLY A 290 24.38 6.96 -29.44
C GLY A 290 24.65 8.26 -30.19
N SER A 291 24.28 8.38 -31.48
CA SER A 291 24.44 9.62 -32.25
C SER A 291 23.51 10.72 -31.75
N THR A 292 22.44 10.37 -31.06
CA THR A 292 21.51 11.29 -30.41
C THR A 292 22.03 11.93 -29.13
N GLY A 293 23.17 11.47 -28.60
CA GLY A 293 23.72 11.82 -27.28
C GLY A 293 23.32 10.83 -26.19
N GLY A 294 22.40 9.90 -26.47
CA GLY A 294 22.03 8.86 -25.52
C GLY A 294 23.14 7.81 -25.32
N LYS A 295 23.14 7.17 -24.17
CA LYS A 295 24.13 6.12 -23.81
C LYS A 295 23.54 5.07 -22.86
N TRP A 296 24.01 3.81 -22.99
CA TRP A 296 23.73 2.79 -21.99
C TRP A 296 24.51 3.07 -20.69
N ILE A 297 23.82 3.04 -19.56
CA ILE A 297 24.48 3.16 -18.25
C ILE A 297 25.20 1.85 -17.98
N LYS A 298 26.54 1.91 -17.84
CA LYS A 298 27.40 0.75 -17.61
C LYS A 298 26.94 -0.05 -16.38
N GLY A 299 26.67 -1.34 -16.59
CA GLY A 299 26.22 -2.26 -15.54
C GLY A 299 24.72 -2.18 -15.20
N LYS A 300 23.96 -1.37 -15.95
CA LYS A 300 22.51 -1.28 -15.87
C LYS A 300 21.94 -1.40 -17.28
N ASP A 301 20.84 -2.09 -17.43
CA ASP A 301 20.12 -2.20 -18.72
C ASP A 301 19.17 -0.99 -18.89
N ILE A 302 19.76 0.23 -18.71
CA ILE A 302 19.04 1.50 -18.75
C ILE A 302 19.73 2.42 -19.76
N TRP A 303 18.95 2.97 -20.68
CA TRP A 303 19.36 3.97 -21.63
C TRP A 303 19.22 5.37 -21.00
N SER A 304 20.31 6.13 -20.92
CA SER A 304 20.29 7.54 -20.47
C SER A 304 20.09 8.46 -21.66
N CYS A 305 19.10 9.33 -21.57
CA CYS A 305 18.85 10.39 -22.54
C CYS A 305 19.33 11.77 -22.03
N GLU A 306 20.13 11.81 -20.96
CA GLU A 306 20.59 13.06 -20.32
C GLU A 306 21.27 14.03 -21.29
N ASP A 307 22.07 13.51 -22.21
CA ASP A 307 22.79 14.29 -23.21
C ASP A 307 22.05 14.35 -24.57
N CYS A 308 20.83 13.84 -24.67
CA CYS A 308 20.05 13.80 -25.89
C CYS A 308 19.20 15.07 -26.02
N THR A 309 19.61 16.00 -26.87
CA THR A 309 18.97 17.33 -26.99
C THR A 309 18.20 17.54 -28.30
N TRP A 310 18.45 16.71 -29.34
CA TRP A 310 17.93 16.92 -30.69
C TRP A 310 16.39 17.01 -30.75
N ILE A 311 15.68 16.20 -29.94
CA ILE A 311 14.22 16.16 -29.96
C ILE A 311 13.58 17.41 -29.32
N HIS A 312 14.37 18.20 -28.62
CA HIS A 312 13.95 19.42 -27.94
C HIS A 312 14.39 20.69 -28.68
N SER A 313 15.05 20.56 -29.83
CA SER A 313 15.46 21.67 -30.67
C SER A 313 14.34 21.99 -31.70
N LYS A 314 14.34 23.23 -32.16
CA LYS A 314 13.33 23.74 -33.09
C LYS A 314 13.63 23.43 -34.56
N ASP A 315 14.87 23.00 -34.84
CA ASP A 315 15.38 22.78 -36.20
C ASP A 315 15.31 21.30 -36.61
#